data_4d9152f6c1fee110dd41d51413c5b1e1
#
_entry.id   4d9152f6c1fee110dd41d51413c5b1e1
#
_cell.length_a   1.000
_cell.length_b   1.000
_cell.length_c   1.000
_cell.angle_alpha   90.00
_cell.angle_beta   90.00
_cell.angle_gamma   90.00
#
_symmetry.space_group_name_H-M   'P 1'
#
loop_
_entity.id
_entity.type
_entity.pdbx_description
1 polymer ?
#
loop_
_entity_poly.entity_id
_entity_poly.type
_entity_poly.pdbx_seq_one_letter_code
_entity_poly.pdbx_strand_id
1 'polypeptide(L)'
;MFSPITYFFNNWPQRSLSVLSVLLALWLLGFAGPTFAEWQEIDKDEDVTHLWDKEAVKSVHVSRYVWTLSDYAKAAKTYKGDTFQSEMVRWRLYCKNDTFVRLSASYYDKPLGKGKEVMSIDEQEWKTKEYPIRPNTYLATLKKQVCQAES
;
A
#
# COMPACT_ATOMS: atom_id res chain seq x y z
N MET A 1 -79.49 -20.88 -12.11
CA MET A 1 -78.79 -21.52 -10.99
C MET A 1 -77.30 -21.32 -11.28
N PHE A 2 -76.69 -20.28 -10.75
CA PHE A 2 -75.25 -19.99 -10.88
C PHE A 2 -74.62 -20.01 -9.49
N SER A 3 -73.66 -20.94 -9.26
CA SER A 3 -72.86 -21.01 -8.07
C SER A 3 -71.66 -20.06 -8.21
N PRO A 4 -71.30 -19.30 -7.15
CA PRO A 4 -70.09 -18.49 -7.18
C PRO A 4 -68.89 -19.31 -6.75
N ILE A 5 -67.86 -19.25 -7.56
CA ILE A 5 -66.53 -19.78 -7.31
C ILE A 5 -65.82 -18.84 -6.32
N THR A 6 -65.60 -19.30 -5.09
CA THR A 6 -64.80 -18.60 -4.09
C THR A 6 -63.31 -18.73 -4.37
N TYR A 7 -62.67 -17.59 -4.68
CA TYR A 7 -61.22 -17.50 -4.76
C TYR A 7 -60.58 -17.57 -3.37
N PHE A 8 -59.90 -18.65 -3.11
CA PHE A 8 -59.00 -18.75 -1.96
C PHE A 8 -57.71 -18.00 -2.32
N PHE A 9 -57.57 -16.75 -1.89
CA PHE A 9 -56.28 -16.04 -1.88
C PHE A 9 -55.46 -16.59 -0.74
N ASN A 10 -54.39 -17.29 -1.12
CA ASN A 10 -53.40 -17.87 -0.23
C ASN A 10 -52.58 -16.72 0.38
N ASN A 11 -52.78 -16.49 1.71
CA ASN A 11 -51.94 -15.59 2.52
C ASN A 11 -50.57 -16.20 2.73
N TRP A 12 -49.64 -15.93 1.80
CA TRP A 12 -48.25 -16.26 1.98
C TRP A 12 -47.62 -15.25 2.95
N PRO A 13 -46.90 -15.70 4.00
CA PRO A 13 -46.33 -14.79 4.99
C PRO A 13 -45.18 -14.01 4.36
N GLN A 14 -45.39 -12.75 4.03
CA GLN A 14 -44.36 -11.81 3.51
C GLN A 14 -43.22 -11.52 4.51
N ARG A 15 -43.21 -12.11 5.68
CA ARG A 15 -42.21 -11.86 6.75
C ARG A 15 -40.91 -12.65 6.59
N SER A 16 -40.86 -13.71 5.80
CA SER A 16 -39.66 -14.53 5.66
C SER A 16 -38.64 -13.99 4.63
N LEU A 17 -39.11 -13.22 3.65
CA LEU A 17 -38.23 -12.64 2.60
C LEU A 17 -37.35 -11.49 3.14
N SER A 18 -37.86 -10.74 4.13
CA SER A 18 -37.11 -9.60 4.70
C SER A 18 -35.96 -10.05 5.62
N VAL A 19 -36.08 -11.18 6.30
CA VAL A 19 -35.01 -11.71 7.17
C VAL A 19 -33.86 -12.28 6.35
N LEU A 20 -34.14 -12.97 5.23
CA LEU A 20 -33.13 -13.51 4.33
C LEU A 20 -32.32 -12.40 3.66
N SER A 21 -32.98 -11.31 3.22
CA SER A 21 -32.29 -10.18 2.59
C SER A 21 -31.40 -9.39 3.57
N VAL A 22 -31.80 -9.26 4.82
CA VAL A 22 -30.99 -8.62 5.89
C VAL A 22 -29.77 -9.48 6.22
N LEU A 23 -29.92 -10.80 6.31
CA LEU A 23 -28.81 -11.72 6.57
C LEU A 23 -27.81 -11.76 5.40
N LEU A 24 -28.29 -11.69 4.16
CA LEU A 24 -27.43 -11.62 2.97
C LEU A 24 -26.66 -10.29 2.90
N ALA A 25 -27.30 -9.16 3.26
CA ALA A 25 -26.65 -7.86 3.32
C ALA A 25 -25.57 -7.78 4.42
N LEU A 26 -25.80 -8.39 5.58
CA LEU A 26 -24.82 -8.51 6.68
C LEU A 26 -23.62 -9.39 6.28
N TRP A 27 -23.84 -10.42 5.48
CA TRP A 27 -22.75 -11.28 4.97
C TRP A 27 -21.84 -10.54 3.99
N LEU A 28 -22.39 -9.66 3.14
CA LEU A 28 -21.62 -8.87 2.16
C LEU A 28 -20.79 -7.75 2.81
N LEU A 29 -21.19 -7.24 3.97
CA LEU A 29 -20.43 -6.22 4.71
C LEU A 29 -19.24 -6.79 5.49
N GLY A 30 -19.17 -8.09 5.72
CA GLY A 30 -18.12 -8.75 6.50
C GLY A 30 -16.79 -8.99 5.74
N PHE A 31 -16.73 -8.81 4.42
CA PHE A 31 -15.57 -9.13 3.58
C PHE A 31 -14.70 -7.94 3.16
N ALA A 32 -15.00 -6.72 3.63
CA ALA A 32 -14.08 -5.59 3.47
C ALA A 32 -12.93 -5.73 4.48
N GLY A 33 -12.02 -6.68 4.24
CA GLY A 33 -10.75 -6.77 4.95
C GLY A 33 -9.93 -5.50 4.70
N PRO A 34 -9.08 -5.06 5.65
CA PRO A 34 -8.17 -3.95 5.41
C PRO A 34 -7.24 -4.34 4.24
N THR A 35 -7.23 -3.53 3.19
CA THR A 35 -6.24 -3.64 2.12
C THR A 35 -4.90 -3.19 2.69
N PHE A 36 -4.09 -4.14 3.12
CA PHE A 36 -2.68 -3.86 3.43
C PHE A 36 -1.92 -3.72 2.12
N ALA A 37 -0.99 -2.77 2.07
CA ALA A 37 -0.02 -2.68 0.98
C ALA A 37 0.67 -4.05 0.83
N GLU A 38 0.71 -4.58 -0.39
CA GLU A 38 1.39 -5.84 -0.68
C GLU A 38 2.88 -5.55 -0.85
N TRP A 39 3.62 -5.59 0.26
CA TRP A 39 5.05 -5.38 0.28
C TRP A 39 5.79 -6.55 -0.34
N GLN A 40 6.50 -6.28 -1.43
CA GLN A 40 7.37 -7.25 -2.11
C GLN A 40 8.84 -6.96 -1.77
N GLU A 41 9.61 -8.00 -1.46
CA GLU A 41 11.04 -7.88 -1.19
C GLU A 41 11.81 -7.47 -2.46
N ILE A 42 12.70 -6.47 -2.32
CA ILE A 42 13.61 -6.01 -3.36
C ILE A 42 15.00 -6.59 -3.14
N ASP A 43 15.45 -6.48 -1.89
CA ASP A 43 16.81 -6.80 -1.46
C ASP A 43 16.83 -7.05 0.04
N LYS A 44 17.75 -7.89 0.50
CA LYS A 44 17.89 -8.24 1.91
C LYS A 44 19.33 -8.53 2.24
N ASP A 45 19.79 -7.97 3.36
CA ASP A 45 21.04 -8.32 4.01
C ASP A 45 20.83 -8.69 5.49
N GLU A 46 21.90 -8.82 6.28
CA GLU A 46 21.82 -9.19 7.70
C GLU A 46 21.18 -8.12 8.58
N ASP A 47 21.24 -6.86 8.17
CA ASP A 47 20.82 -5.71 8.97
C ASP A 47 19.49 -5.11 8.52
N VAL A 48 19.13 -5.22 7.22
CA VAL A 48 17.94 -4.58 6.68
C VAL A 48 17.29 -5.40 5.55
N THR A 49 15.96 -5.41 5.54
CA THR A 49 15.16 -5.92 4.43
C THR A 49 14.48 -4.74 3.73
N HIS A 50 14.74 -4.59 2.43
CA HIS A 50 14.10 -3.57 1.59
C HIS A 50 12.92 -4.15 0.84
N LEU A 51 11.76 -3.51 0.98
CA LEU A 51 10.50 -3.90 0.35
C LEU A 51 9.94 -2.72 -0.44
N TRP A 52 9.05 -2.99 -1.38
CA TRP A 52 8.32 -1.97 -2.14
C TRP A 52 6.85 -2.35 -2.33
N ASP A 53 6.02 -1.33 -2.49
CA ASP A 53 4.60 -1.50 -2.79
C ASP A 53 4.41 -1.50 -4.32
N LYS A 54 4.23 -2.70 -4.88
CA LYS A 54 4.05 -2.90 -6.32
C LYS A 54 2.75 -2.30 -6.84
N GLU A 55 1.68 -2.38 -6.04
CA GLU A 55 0.36 -1.91 -6.43
C GLU A 55 0.26 -0.37 -6.40
N ALA A 56 1.07 0.28 -5.58
CA ALA A 56 1.10 1.73 -5.44
C ALA A 56 2.06 2.45 -6.42
N VAL A 57 2.63 1.75 -7.40
CA VAL A 57 3.49 2.39 -8.41
C VAL A 57 2.67 3.29 -9.31
N LYS A 58 3.08 4.56 -9.41
CA LYS A 58 2.45 5.54 -10.29
C LYS A 58 3.41 5.96 -11.40
N SER A 59 3.02 5.70 -12.65
CA SER A 59 3.74 6.14 -13.85
C SER A 59 3.33 7.56 -14.24
N VAL A 60 4.30 8.46 -14.37
CA VAL A 60 4.07 9.83 -14.87
C VAL A 60 5.18 10.16 -15.85
N HIS A 61 4.88 10.18 -17.14
CA HIS A 61 5.86 10.34 -18.21
C HIS A 61 7.04 9.37 -18.06
N VAL A 62 8.25 9.92 -17.92
CA VAL A 62 9.51 9.16 -17.79
C VAL A 62 9.84 8.81 -16.33
N SER A 63 8.96 9.13 -15.38
CA SER A 63 9.17 8.95 -13.96
C SER A 63 8.26 7.88 -13.38
N ARG A 64 8.73 7.23 -12.31
CA ARG A 64 7.97 6.29 -11.48
C ARG A 64 7.98 6.80 -10.06
N TYR A 65 6.78 6.94 -9.50
CA TYR A 65 6.58 7.21 -8.08
C TYR A 65 6.35 5.88 -7.39
N VAL A 66 7.14 5.59 -6.38
CA VAL A 66 7.13 4.29 -5.70
C VAL A 66 7.35 4.48 -4.21
N TRP A 67 6.68 3.64 -3.41
CA TRP A 67 6.90 3.53 -1.98
C TRP A 67 7.83 2.36 -1.68
N THR A 68 8.81 2.60 -0.82
CA THR A 68 9.65 1.54 -0.25
C THR A 68 9.52 1.52 1.26
N LEU A 69 9.76 0.35 1.82
CA LEU A 69 9.84 0.12 3.25
C LEU A 69 11.18 -0.57 3.54
N SER A 70 11.97 0.04 4.40
CA SER A 70 13.19 -0.58 4.95
C SER A 70 12.91 -1.05 6.36
N ASP A 71 13.04 -2.34 6.59
CA ASP A 71 12.79 -2.98 7.88
C ASP A 71 14.12 -3.42 8.49
N TYR A 72 14.48 -2.84 9.63
CA TYR A 72 15.79 -3.01 10.25
C TYR A 72 15.75 -4.14 11.28
N ALA A 73 16.69 -5.09 11.19
CA ALA A 73 16.82 -6.19 12.16
C ALA A 73 17.07 -5.68 13.58
N LYS A 74 17.77 -4.55 13.71
CA LYS A 74 18.03 -3.87 14.99
C LYS A 74 17.54 -2.43 14.89
N ALA A 75 16.97 -1.92 15.99
CA ALA A 75 16.54 -0.53 16.05
C ALA A 75 17.71 0.44 15.77
N ALA A 76 17.47 1.42 14.92
CA ALA A 76 18.40 2.48 14.55
C ALA A 76 17.99 3.82 15.18
N LYS A 77 18.79 4.86 14.98
CA LYS A 77 18.47 6.21 15.48
C LYS A 77 18.34 7.20 14.32
N THR A 78 17.35 8.07 14.39
CA THR A 78 17.24 9.23 13.52
C THR A 78 18.34 10.25 13.82
N TYR A 79 18.52 11.24 12.95
CA TYR A 79 19.47 12.34 13.21
C TYR A 79 19.08 13.22 14.43
N LYS A 80 17.82 13.13 14.89
CA LYS A 80 17.33 13.78 16.12
C LYS A 80 17.50 12.92 17.37
N GLY A 81 17.95 11.67 17.22
CA GLY A 81 18.16 10.73 18.30
C GLY A 81 16.97 9.82 18.62
N ASP A 82 15.82 9.97 17.92
CA ASP A 82 14.67 9.09 18.10
C ASP A 82 15.00 7.68 17.60
N THR A 83 14.58 6.66 18.33
CA THR A 83 14.77 5.27 17.95
C THR A 83 13.67 4.81 17.02
N PHE A 84 14.04 4.15 15.91
CA PHE A 84 13.11 3.58 14.94
C PHE A 84 13.54 2.17 14.51
N GLN A 85 12.63 1.41 13.95
CA GLN A 85 12.89 0.05 13.47
C GLN A 85 12.45 -0.14 12.01
N SER A 86 11.64 0.74 11.45
CA SER A 86 11.35 0.75 10.02
C SER A 86 11.26 2.16 9.47
N GLU A 87 11.56 2.31 8.18
CA GLU A 87 11.53 3.56 7.44
C GLU A 87 10.70 3.35 6.16
N MET A 88 9.71 4.19 5.94
CA MET A 88 8.90 4.22 4.73
C MET A 88 9.26 5.45 3.91
N VAL A 89 9.64 5.27 2.64
CA VAL A 89 10.11 6.36 1.79
C VAL A 89 9.36 6.39 0.48
N ARG A 90 8.98 7.58 0.05
CA ARG A 90 8.43 7.83 -1.27
C ARG A 90 9.50 8.39 -2.19
N TRP A 91 9.69 7.72 -3.32
CA TRP A 91 10.68 8.07 -4.32
C TRP A 91 10.04 8.52 -5.63
N ARG A 92 10.72 9.39 -6.35
CA ARG A 92 10.54 9.60 -7.78
C ARG A 92 11.79 9.12 -8.49
N LEU A 93 11.67 8.05 -9.28
CA LEU A 93 12.74 7.46 -10.08
C LEU A 93 12.60 7.91 -11.52
N TYR A 94 13.69 8.31 -12.13
CA TYR A 94 13.72 8.68 -13.55
C TYR A 94 14.22 7.50 -14.38
N CYS A 95 13.35 6.95 -15.26
CA CYS A 95 13.68 5.75 -16.03
C CYS A 95 14.72 5.99 -17.13
N LYS A 96 14.78 7.19 -17.71
CA LYS A 96 15.77 7.54 -18.74
C LYS A 96 17.14 7.86 -18.16
N ASN A 97 17.18 8.43 -16.98
CA ASN A 97 18.38 8.82 -16.28
C ASN A 97 18.56 7.91 -15.07
N ASP A 98 19.79 7.60 -14.68
CA ASP A 98 20.03 6.85 -13.44
C ASP A 98 19.98 7.80 -12.23
N THR A 99 18.83 8.48 -12.05
CA THR A 99 18.63 9.47 -10.96
C THR A 99 17.34 9.22 -10.20
N PHE A 100 17.30 9.72 -8.97
CA PHE A 100 16.13 9.69 -8.10
C PHE A 100 15.98 10.98 -7.29
N VAL A 101 14.77 11.19 -6.79
CA VAL A 101 14.43 12.20 -5.79
C VAL A 101 13.73 11.52 -4.64
N ARG A 102 14.12 11.82 -3.39
CA ARG A 102 13.37 11.45 -2.20
C ARG A 102 12.31 12.50 -1.93
N LEU A 103 11.04 12.12 -1.94
CA LEU A 103 9.92 13.03 -1.75
C LEU A 103 9.47 13.12 -0.29
N SER A 104 9.39 11.97 0.38
CA SER A 104 9.06 11.93 1.80
C SER A 104 9.68 10.71 2.46
N ALA A 105 9.86 10.79 3.77
CA ALA A 105 10.27 9.66 4.61
C ALA A 105 9.57 9.72 5.95
N SER A 106 9.05 8.57 6.41
CA SER A 106 8.45 8.40 7.73
C SER A 106 9.15 7.25 8.46
N TYR A 107 9.46 7.47 9.73
CA TYR A 107 10.19 6.52 10.58
C TYR A 107 9.28 6.02 11.69
N TYR A 108 9.24 4.70 11.90
CA TYR A 108 8.34 4.04 12.84
C TYR A 108 9.11 3.26 13.92
N ASP A 109 8.57 3.27 15.12
CA ASP A 109 9.20 2.60 16.27
C ASP A 109 9.08 1.06 16.25
N LYS A 110 8.32 0.50 15.31
CA LYS A 110 8.13 -0.95 15.11
C LYS A 110 8.44 -1.39 13.69
N PRO A 111 8.66 -2.70 13.46
CA PRO A 111 8.86 -3.26 12.14
C PRO A 111 7.68 -3.02 11.20
N LEU A 112 7.95 -3.09 9.90
CA LEU A 112 6.97 -3.06 8.82
C LEU A 112 6.05 -1.83 8.80
N GLY A 113 6.58 -0.65 9.14
CA GLY A 113 5.81 0.61 9.16
C GLY A 113 4.72 0.66 10.21
N LYS A 114 4.82 -0.18 11.23
CA LYS A 114 3.84 -0.26 12.32
C LYS A 114 4.27 0.58 13.53
N GLY A 115 3.33 0.71 14.47
CA GLY A 115 3.57 1.45 15.71
C GLY A 115 3.41 2.96 15.54
N LYS A 116 4.21 3.71 16.31
CA LYS A 116 4.16 5.17 16.30
C LYS A 116 5.15 5.73 15.28
N GLU A 117 4.72 6.69 14.47
CA GLU A 117 5.63 7.51 13.67
C GLU A 117 6.44 8.42 14.62
N VAL A 118 7.75 8.23 14.64
CA VAL A 118 8.66 8.98 15.50
C VAL A 118 9.27 10.20 14.81
N MET A 119 9.35 10.16 13.49
CA MET A 119 9.83 11.28 12.68
C MET A 119 9.21 11.21 11.28
N SER A 120 8.94 12.37 10.68
CA SER A 120 8.50 12.50 9.30
C SER A 120 9.25 13.63 8.63
N ILE A 121 9.56 13.43 7.34
CA ILE A 121 10.21 14.42 6.46
C ILE A 121 9.41 14.47 5.19
N ASP A 122 8.86 15.65 4.87
CA ASP A 122 8.23 15.93 3.59
C ASP A 122 9.01 17.01 2.86
N GLU A 123 9.43 16.70 1.64
CA GLU A 123 10.14 17.66 0.82
C GLU A 123 9.26 18.16 -0.31
N GLN A 124 9.30 19.47 -0.55
CA GLN A 124 8.58 20.07 -1.68
C GLN A 124 9.27 19.63 -2.98
N GLU A 125 8.55 18.94 -3.84
CA GLU A 125 9.10 18.29 -5.04
C GLU A 125 9.94 19.22 -5.92
N TRP A 126 9.57 20.50 -6.05
CA TRP A 126 10.31 21.50 -6.84
C TRP A 126 11.57 22.05 -6.16
N LYS A 127 11.78 21.74 -4.89
CA LYS A 127 13.00 22.11 -4.13
C LYS A 127 13.95 20.94 -3.95
N THR A 128 13.52 19.72 -4.29
CA THR A 128 14.33 18.54 -4.11
C THR A 128 15.39 18.40 -5.18
N LYS A 129 16.58 18.03 -4.72
CA LYS A 129 17.71 17.76 -5.61
C LYS A 129 17.67 16.33 -6.14
N GLU A 130 17.99 16.16 -7.43
CA GLU A 130 18.22 14.84 -8.02
C GLU A 130 19.57 14.27 -7.59
N TYR A 131 19.58 12.98 -7.29
CA TYR A 131 20.77 12.23 -6.94
C TYR A 131 20.95 11.03 -7.88
N PRO A 132 22.21 10.65 -8.21
CA PRO A 132 22.47 9.47 -9.03
C PRO A 132 22.14 8.19 -8.26
N ILE A 133 21.53 7.22 -8.92
CA ILE A 133 21.36 5.86 -8.41
C ILE A 133 22.70 5.14 -8.53
N ARG A 134 23.26 4.72 -7.41
CA ARG A 134 24.53 3.98 -7.40
C ARG A 134 24.29 2.52 -7.78
N PRO A 135 25.19 1.89 -8.59
CA PRO A 135 25.15 0.46 -8.84
C PRO A 135 25.19 -0.36 -7.54
N ASN A 136 24.62 -1.56 -7.58
CA ASN A 136 24.58 -2.49 -6.44
C ASN A 136 23.88 -1.93 -5.18
N THR A 137 22.86 -1.11 -5.39
CA THR A 137 21.96 -0.66 -4.31
C THR A 137 20.55 -1.20 -4.57
N TYR A 138 19.73 -1.30 -3.51
CA TYR A 138 18.34 -1.70 -3.64
C TYR A 138 17.56 -0.77 -4.59
N LEU A 139 17.90 0.54 -4.65
CA LEU A 139 17.29 1.48 -5.60
C LEU A 139 17.64 1.15 -7.06
N ALA A 140 18.83 0.62 -7.34
CA ALA A 140 19.19 0.17 -8.69
C ALA A 140 18.38 -1.06 -9.10
N THR A 141 18.16 -2.00 -8.18
CA THR A 141 17.30 -3.17 -8.37
C THR A 141 15.84 -2.74 -8.57
N LEU A 142 15.34 -1.87 -7.69
CA LEU A 142 13.99 -1.32 -7.79
C LEU A 142 13.74 -0.62 -9.12
N LYS A 143 14.67 0.27 -9.55
CA LYS A 143 14.55 0.96 -10.84
C LYS A 143 14.40 -0.02 -12.01
N LYS A 144 15.20 -1.09 -12.05
CA LYS A 144 15.06 -2.12 -13.09
C LYS A 144 13.65 -2.71 -13.10
N GLN A 145 13.09 -3.05 -11.94
CA GLN A 145 11.76 -3.64 -11.84
C GLN A 145 10.65 -2.69 -12.30
N VAL A 146 10.65 -1.44 -11.80
CA VAL A 146 9.56 -0.49 -12.08
C VAL A 146 9.64 0.17 -13.45
N CYS A 147 10.83 0.23 -14.07
CA CYS A 147 11.01 0.84 -15.39
C CYS A 147 10.93 -0.16 -16.55
N GLN A 148 11.08 -1.46 -16.30
CA GLN A 148 10.97 -2.53 -17.33
C GLN A 148 9.52 -3.00 -17.53
N ALA A 149 8.61 -2.72 -16.62
CA ALA A 149 7.23 -3.21 -16.65
C ALA A 149 6.35 -2.65 -17.80
N GLU A 150 6.90 -1.83 -18.70
CA GLU A 150 6.18 -1.20 -19.83
C GLU A 150 6.79 -1.54 -21.22
N SER A 151 7.48 -2.68 -21.33
CA SER A 151 8.01 -3.16 -22.63
C SER A 151 7.01 -4.09 -23.31
#